data_f030c2b8066e9d2fdee34fcd5451fea7
#
_entry.id   f030c2b8066e9d2fdee34fcd5451fea7
#
_cell.length_a   1.000
_cell.length_b   1.000
_cell.length_c   1.000
_cell.angle_alpha   90.00
_cell.angle_beta   90.00
_cell.angle_gamma   90.00
#
_symmetry.space_group_name_H-M   'P 1'
#
loop_
_entity.id
_entity.type
_entity.pdbx_description
1 polymer ?
#
loop_
_entity_poly.entity_id
_entity_poly.type
_entity_poly.pdbx_seq_one_letter_code
_entity_poly.pdbx_strand_id
1 'polypeptide(L)'
;KYQLIDSDSEAVLAKGLCERIGIDGRLVYQKTGLDKEITEAAMPTHKQAIQMVLDALVNEKTGAIRSLSEIDAVGHRVVHGGEKFASSIVLTPEVLKAIEECNDLAPLHNPANLIGIDACKELMPDVPMVGVFDTAFHQTMPKKAFLYGLPYEYYEKYKVRRYGFHGTSHSFVS
;
A
#
# COMPACT_ATOMS: atom_id res chain seq x y z
N LYS A 1 -7.02 -1.03 -4.16
CA LYS A 1 -7.08 0.21 -4.97
C LYS A 1 -5.70 0.53 -5.50
N TYR A 2 -5.63 1.09 -6.70
CA TYR A 2 -4.38 1.51 -7.32
C TYR A 2 -4.57 2.79 -8.13
N GLN A 3 -3.47 3.48 -8.35
CA GLN A 3 -3.37 4.61 -9.28
C GLN A 3 -2.02 4.55 -9.98
N LEU A 4 -1.98 4.91 -11.25
CA LEU A 4 -0.78 5.26 -11.98
C LEU A 4 -0.70 6.79 -12.05
N ILE A 5 0.40 7.34 -11.59
CA ILE A 5 0.58 8.79 -11.44
C ILE A 5 1.86 9.17 -12.19
N ASP A 6 1.79 10.23 -12.97
CA ASP A 6 2.97 10.91 -13.48
C ASP A 6 3.52 11.81 -12.37
N SER A 7 4.75 11.52 -11.91
CA SER A 7 5.32 12.20 -10.73
C SER A 7 5.69 13.65 -10.98
N ASP A 8 5.97 14.03 -12.23
CA ASP A 8 6.39 15.39 -12.57
C ASP A 8 5.20 16.36 -12.62
N SER A 9 4.10 15.89 -13.17
CA SER A 9 2.86 16.68 -13.29
C SER A 9 1.85 16.43 -12.17
N GLU A 10 2.08 15.42 -11.34
CA GLU A 10 1.13 14.88 -10.33
C GLU A 10 -0.20 14.41 -10.93
N ALA A 11 -0.25 14.19 -12.24
CA ALA A 11 -1.45 13.77 -12.93
C ALA A 11 -1.73 12.28 -12.73
N VAL A 12 -2.98 11.94 -12.41
CA VAL A 12 -3.44 10.56 -12.40
C VAL A 12 -3.69 10.11 -13.83
N LEU A 13 -2.87 9.20 -14.34
CA LEU A 13 -2.99 8.62 -15.68
C LEU A 13 -4.03 7.51 -15.75
N ALA A 14 -4.10 6.67 -14.72
CA ALA A 14 -5.11 5.63 -14.57
C ALA A 14 -5.36 5.34 -13.10
N LYS A 15 -6.54 4.80 -12.80
CA LYS A 15 -6.92 4.37 -11.44
C LYS A 15 -7.87 3.19 -11.50
N GLY A 16 -7.97 2.48 -10.37
CA GLY A 16 -8.91 1.37 -10.30
C GLY A 16 -8.91 0.64 -8.97
N LEU A 17 -9.53 -0.52 -9.01
CA LEU A 17 -9.78 -1.34 -7.84
C LEU A 17 -9.89 -2.81 -8.25
N CYS A 18 -9.22 -3.69 -7.53
CA CYS A 18 -9.50 -5.12 -7.54
C CYS A 18 -10.39 -5.44 -6.33
N GLU A 19 -11.49 -6.11 -6.57
CA GLU A 19 -12.46 -6.51 -5.55
C GLU A 19 -12.63 -8.02 -5.58
N ARG A 20 -13.05 -8.60 -4.44
CA ARG A 20 -13.43 -10.00 -4.32
C ARG A 20 -12.30 -10.99 -4.69
N ILE A 21 -11.04 -10.60 -4.41
CA ILE A 21 -9.87 -11.47 -4.59
C ILE A 21 -10.06 -12.73 -3.73
N GLY A 22 -9.77 -13.88 -4.29
CA GLY A 22 -9.98 -15.19 -3.66
C GLY A 22 -11.42 -15.72 -3.74
N ILE A 23 -12.33 -14.99 -4.38
CA ILE A 23 -13.74 -15.40 -4.58
C ILE A 23 -14.00 -15.52 -6.09
N ASP A 24 -14.57 -14.51 -6.70
CA ASP A 24 -14.93 -14.51 -8.14
C ASP A 24 -14.23 -13.41 -8.92
N GLY A 25 -13.59 -12.47 -8.23
CA GLY A 25 -12.74 -11.43 -8.80
C GLY A 25 -13.47 -10.40 -9.66
N ARG A 26 -13.09 -9.12 -9.47
CA ARG A 26 -13.57 -8.01 -10.28
C ARG A 26 -12.49 -6.94 -10.38
N LEU A 27 -12.07 -6.62 -11.60
CA LEU A 27 -11.20 -5.49 -11.89
C LEU A 27 -12.03 -4.31 -12.36
N VAL A 28 -11.87 -3.17 -11.70
CA VAL A 28 -12.31 -1.87 -12.21
C VAL A 28 -11.06 -1.12 -12.66
N TYR A 29 -11.04 -0.70 -13.91
CA TYR A 29 -9.97 0.09 -14.52
C TYR A 29 -10.54 1.35 -15.13
N GLN A 30 -9.84 2.46 -14.99
CA GLN A 30 -10.20 3.72 -15.64
C GLN A 30 -8.93 4.48 -16.02
N LYS A 31 -8.66 4.62 -17.30
CA LYS A 31 -7.71 5.62 -17.83
C LYS A 31 -8.34 7.01 -17.72
N THR A 32 -7.57 8.00 -17.36
CA THR A 32 -8.06 9.40 -17.31
C THR A 32 -8.57 9.84 -18.68
N GLY A 33 -9.78 10.39 -18.70
CA GLY A 33 -10.47 10.82 -19.92
C GLY A 33 -11.31 9.73 -20.60
N LEU A 34 -11.29 8.48 -20.11
CA LEU A 34 -12.11 7.40 -20.62
C LEU A 34 -13.13 6.91 -19.57
N ASP A 35 -14.14 6.19 -20.01
CA ASP A 35 -15.12 5.54 -19.16
C ASP A 35 -14.48 4.39 -18.35
N LYS A 36 -15.13 4.01 -17.28
CA LYS A 36 -14.73 2.85 -16.47
C LYS A 36 -14.95 1.55 -17.23
N GLU A 37 -13.94 0.73 -17.26
CA GLU A 37 -14.02 -0.67 -17.69
C GLU A 37 -14.14 -1.58 -16.48
N ILE A 38 -15.06 -2.54 -16.55
CA ILE A 38 -15.29 -3.53 -15.49
C ILE A 38 -15.07 -4.90 -16.12
N THR A 39 -14.14 -5.66 -15.57
CA THR A 39 -13.85 -7.03 -15.98
C THR A 39 -14.09 -7.96 -14.81
N GLU A 40 -15.03 -8.88 -14.95
CA GLU A 40 -15.22 -9.99 -14.01
C GLU A 40 -14.35 -11.14 -14.44
N ALA A 41 -13.41 -11.54 -13.61
CA ALA A 41 -12.50 -12.64 -13.88
C ALA A 41 -11.94 -13.20 -12.57
N ALA A 42 -11.71 -14.49 -12.54
CA ALA A 42 -11.15 -15.16 -11.37
C ALA A 42 -9.80 -14.53 -10.97
N MET A 43 -9.71 -14.10 -9.71
CA MET A 43 -8.50 -13.58 -9.08
C MET A 43 -8.22 -14.41 -7.82
N PRO A 44 -7.73 -15.65 -7.97
CA PRO A 44 -7.51 -16.53 -6.82
C PRO A 44 -6.50 -15.99 -5.82
N THR A 45 -5.54 -15.16 -6.26
CA THR A 45 -4.54 -14.54 -5.40
C THR A 45 -4.35 -13.06 -5.74
N HIS A 46 -3.69 -12.33 -4.83
CA HIS A 46 -3.29 -10.94 -5.06
C HIS A 46 -2.33 -10.80 -6.26
N LYS A 47 -1.51 -11.82 -6.52
CA LYS A 47 -0.60 -11.82 -7.67
C LYS A 47 -1.38 -11.76 -9.00
N GLN A 48 -2.42 -12.60 -9.17
CA GLN A 48 -3.26 -12.53 -10.36
C GLN A 48 -4.01 -11.19 -10.45
N ALA A 49 -4.49 -10.67 -9.33
CA ALA A 49 -5.15 -9.37 -9.33
C ALA A 49 -4.21 -8.25 -9.79
N ILE A 50 -2.96 -8.23 -9.32
CA ILE A 50 -1.96 -7.24 -9.73
C ILE A 50 -1.54 -7.46 -11.19
N GLN A 51 -1.36 -8.72 -11.64
CA GLN A 51 -1.09 -9.02 -13.05
C GLN A 51 -2.16 -8.42 -13.96
N MET A 52 -3.44 -8.61 -13.63
CA MET A 52 -4.55 -8.03 -14.40
C MET A 52 -4.52 -6.49 -14.43
N VAL A 53 -4.10 -5.84 -13.34
CA VAL A 53 -3.88 -4.40 -13.31
C VAL A 53 -2.77 -4.01 -14.29
N LEU A 54 -1.63 -4.69 -14.25
CA LEU A 54 -0.49 -4.41 -15.12
C LEU A 54 -0.85 -4.62 -16.58
N ASP A 55 -1.58 -5.69 -16.90
CA ASP A 55 -2.06 -5.96 -18.26
C ASP A 55 -3.02 -4.87 -18.75
N ALA A 56 -3.91 -4.36 -17.88
CA ALA A 56 -4.79 -3.26 -18.23
C ALA A 56 -4.03 -1.93 -18.45
N LEU A 57 -2.96 -1.68 -17.70
CA LEU A 57 -2.14 -0.47 -17.86
C LEU A 57 -1.44 -0.40 -19.22
N VAL A 58 -1.05 -1.55 -19.80
CA VAL A 58 -0.34 -1.65 -21.08
C VAL A 58 -1.24 -2.13 -22.24
N ASN A 59 -2.55 -2.18 -22.04
CA ASN A 59 -3.50 -2.62 -23.08
C ASN A 59 -3.36 -1.73 -24.32
N GLU A 60 -3.31 -2.30 -25.52
CA GLU A 60 -3.10 -1.57 -26.78
C GLU A 60 -4.14 -0.48 -27.06
N LYS A 61 -5.38 -0.64 -26.58
CA LYS A 61 -6.51 0.28 -26.86
C LYS A 61 -6.76 1.25 -25.71
N THR A 62 -6.72 0.77 -24.47
CA THR A 62 -7.16 1.51 -23.29
C THR A 62 -6.05 1.72 -22.25
N GLY A 63 -4.86 1.18 -22.50
CA GLY A 63 -3.72 1.30 -21.60
C GLY A 63 -3.24 2.75 -21.44
N ALA A 64 -2.75 3.07 -20.25
CA ALA A 64 -2.23 4.39 -19.93
C ALA A 64 -0.75 4.55 -20.28
N ILE A 65 0.00 3.44 -20.37
CA ILE A 65 1.41 3.37 -20.74
C ILE A 65 1.62 2.32 -21.83
N ARG A 66 2.75 2.33 -22.50
CA ARG A 66 3.07 1.38 -23.58
C ARG A 66 3.81 0.15 -23.09
N SER A 67 4.54 0.29 -21.99
CA SER A 67 5.37 -0.78 -21.42
C SER A 67 5.44 -0.62 -19.90
N LEU A 68 5.55 -1.74 -19.18
CA LEU A 68 5.80 -1.73 -17.74
C LEU A 68 7.16 -1.12 -17.36
N SER A 69 8.09 -1.00 -18.32
CA SER A 69 9.35 -0.28 -18.12
C SER A 69 9.20 1.24 -17.93
N GLU A 70 8.01 1.78 -18.13
CA GLU A 70 7.68 3.17 -17.81
C GLU A 70 7.29 3.37 -16.33
N ILE A 71 7.21 2.29 -15.54
CA ILE A 71 6.95 2.36 -14.10
C ILE A 71 8.29 2.50 -13.38
N ASP A 72 8.57 3.67 -12.83
CA ASP A 72 9.83 3.97 -12.15
C ASP A 72 9.85 3.53 -10.68
N ALA A 73 8.70 3.50 -10.01
CA ALA A 73 8.57 3.06 -8.62
C ALA A 73 7.13 2.65 -8.27
N VAL A 74 6.98 1.88 -7.19
CA VAL A 74 5.67 1.54 -6.64
C VAL A 74 5.58 1.98 -5.18
N GLY A 75 4.61 2.83 -4.87
CA GLY A 75 4.25 3.20 -3.50
C GLY A 75 3.20 2.26 -2.92
N HIS A 76 3.48 1.71 -1.75
CA HIS A 76 2.57 0.84 -1.01
C HIS A 76 2.07 1.52 0.25
N ARG A 77 0.77 1.66 0.41
CA ARG A 77 0.18 2.01 1.69
C ARG A 77 0.31 0.81 2.63
N VAL A 78 0.95 1.03 3.79
CA VAL A 78 1.07 0.08 4.89
C VAL A 78 0.34 0.63 6.11
N VAL A 79 -0.57 -0.16 6.69
CA VAL A 79 -1.44 0.36 7.75
C VAL A 79 -0.67 0.61 9.04
N HIS A 80 0.24 -0.25 9.45
CA HIS A 80 0.93 -0.10 10.72
C HIS A 80 2.45 -0.25 10.60
N GLY A 81 3.16 0.82 10.90
CA GLY A 81 4.63 0.84 10.98
C GLY A 81 5.19 0.78 12.40
N GLY A 82 4.35 0.58 13.41
CA GLY A 82 4.76 0.58 14.81
C GLY A 82 5.41 1.91 15.20
N GLU A 83 6.45 1.85 15.99
CA GLU A 83 7.31 2.97 16.36
C GLU A 83 8.55 3.09 15.45
N LYS A 84 8.68 2.20 14.45
CA LYS A 84 9.89 2.03 13.65
C LYS A 84 9.97 2.99 12.46
N PHE A 85 8.82 3.43 11.95
CA PHE A 85 8.75 4.20 10.71
C PHE A 85 8.05 5.55 10.95
N ALA A 86 8.81 6.63 10.82
CA ALA A 86 8.33 8.01 10.92
C ALA A 86 8.21 8.72 9.55
N SER A 87 8.58 8.04 8.46
CA SER A 87 8.53 8.53 7.09
C SER A 87 8.40 7.38 6.11
N SER A 88 8.17 7.70 4.84
CA SER A 88 8.22 6.71 3.75
C SER A 88 9.64 6.16 3.60
N ILE A 89 9.76 4.88 3.23
CA ILE A 89 11.05 4.19 3.11
C ILE A 89 11.04 3.17 1.97
N VAL A 90 12.19 2.97 1.33
CA VAL A 90 12.37 1.89 0.36
C VAL A 90 12.28 0.53 1.07
N LEU A 91 11.50 -0.38 0.50
CA LEU A 91 11.20 -1.69 1.06
C LEU A 91 12.35 -2.68 0.79
N THR A 92 13.37 -2.66 1.65
CA THR A 92 14.42 -3.68 1.70
C THR A 92 13.93 -4.93 2.45
N PRO A 93 14.64 -6.07 2.38
CA PRO A 93 14.30 -7.26 3.17
C PRO A 93 14.22 -6.98 4.68
N GLU A 94 15.10 -6.12 5.21
CA GLU A 94 15.12 -5.73 6.62
C GLU A 94 13.88 -4.90 7.00
N VAL A 95 13.45 -3.99 6.09
CA VAL A 95 12.25 -3.19 6.28
C VAL A 95 11.00 -4.07 6.24
N LEU A 96 10.92 -5.03 5.31
CA LEU A 96 9.80 -5.97 5.24
C LEU A 96 9.69 -6.81 6.50
N LYS A 97 10.82 -7.30 7.03
CA LYS A 97 10.84 -8.01 8.32
C LYS A 97 10.37 -7.13 9.47
N ALA A 98 10.77 -5.86 9.49
CA ALA A 98 10.33 -4.91 10.50
C ALA A 98 8.81 -4.58 10.40
N ILE A 99 8.22 -4.62 9.20
CA ILE A 99 6.77 -4.52 9.00
C ILE A 99 6.06 -5.78 9.48
N GLU A 100 6.62 -6.96 9.21
CA GLU A 100 6.08 -8.24 9.68
C GLU A 100 6.00 -8.30 11.21
N GLU A 101 7.01 -7.77 11.92
CA GLU A 101 6.99 -7.64 13.38
C GLU A 101 5.86 -6.75 13.91
N CYS A 102 5.22 -5.95 13.06
CA CYS A 102 4.04 -5.15 13.41
C CYS A 102 2.70 -5.87 13.11
N ASN A 103 2.73 -7.12 12.64
CA ASN A 103 1.50 -7.86 12.30
C ASN A 103 0.54 -7.99 13.50
N ASP A 104 1.07 -8.21 14.70
CA ASP A 104 0.25 -8.32 15.92
C ASP A 104 -0.48 -7.01 16.27
N LEU A 105 0.03 -5.86 15.82
CA LEU A 105 -0.59 -4.55 16.01
C LEU A 105 -1.70 -4.28 14.96
N ALA A 106 -1.67 -4.95 13.83
CA ALA A 106 -2.64 -4.81 12.75
C ALA A 106 -2.88 -6.15 12.02
N PRO A 107 -3.38 -7.19 12.71
CA PRO A 107 -3.44 -8.55 12.18
C PRO A 107 -4.37 -8.73 10.97
N LEU A 108 -5.34 -7.84 10.79
CA LEU A 108 -6.26 -7.86 9.64
C LEU A 108 -5.71 -7.11 8.41
N HIS A 109 -4.66 -6.30 8.58
CA HIS A 109 -4.20 -5.38 7.53
C HIS A 109 -2.74 -5.64 7.10
N ASN A 110 -1.80 -5.68 8.03
CA ASN A 110 -0.38 -5.80 7.70
C ASN A 110 -0.04 -7.07 6.91
N PRO A 111 -0.54 -8.27 7.27
CA PRO A 111 -0.30 -9.46 6.44
C PRO A 111 -0.79 -9.31 5.01
N ALA A 112 -1.96 -8.69 4.81
CA ALA A 112 -2.49 -8.44 3.47
C ALA A 112 -1.65 -7.39 2.69
N ASN A 113 -1.11 -6.38 3.40
CA ASN A 113 -0.19 -5.42 2.79
C ASN A 113 1.10 -6.11 2.31
N LEU A 114 1.70 -6.99 3.13
CA LEU A 114 2.89 -7.75 2.76
C LEU A 114 2.64 -8.65 1.54
N ILE A 115 1.52 -9.37 1.48
CA ILE A 115 1.13 -10.17 0.32
C ILE A 115 1.05 -9.31 -0.95
N GLY A 116 0.50 -8.10 -0.86
CA GLY A 116 0.43 -7.18 -1.99
C GLY A 116 1.81 -6.68 -2.43
N ILE A 117 2.70 -6.38 -1.49
CA ILE A 117 4.08 -5.97 -1.76
C ILE A 117 4.85 -7.10 -2.46
N ASP A 118 4.78 -8.31 -1.92
CA ASP A 118 5.47 -9.48 -2.48
C ASP A 118 5.00 -9.77 -3.91
N ALA A 119 3.70 -9.70 -4.16
CA ALA A 119 3.16 -9.87 -5.50
C ALA A 119 3.67 -8.81 -6.49
N CYS A 120 3.78 -7.54 -6.08
CA CYS A 120 4.38 -6.50 -6.92
C CYS A 120 5.87 -6.76 -7.18
N LYS A 121 6.63 -7.17 -6.16
CA LYS A 121 8.06 -7.49 -6.30
C LYS A 121 8.31 -8.67 -7.23
N GLU A 122 7.46 -9.70 -7.19
CA GLU A 122 7.56 -10.83 -8.12
C GLU A 122 7.32 -10.43 -9.58
N LEU A 123 6.36 -9.53 -9.82
CA LEU A 123 5.99 -9.11 -11.17
C LEU A 123 6.89 -8.00 -11.72
N MET A 124 7.50 -7.22 -10.85
CA MET A 124 8.37 -6.08 -11.18
C MET A 124 9.62 -6.08 -10.29
N PRO A 125 10.53 -7.07 -10.44
CA PRO A 125 11.65 -7.28 -9.51
C PRO A 125 12.66 -6.14 -9.50
N ASP A 126 12.80 -5.41 -10.61
CA ASP A 126 13.76 -4.31 -10.76
C ASP A 126 13.19 -2.94 -10.39
N VAL A 127 11.87 -2.86 -10.13
CA VAL A 127 11.20 -1.61 -9.79
C VAL A 127 11.29 -1.36 -8.27
N PRO A 128 11.78 -0.20 -7.81
CA PRO A 128 11.82 0.13 -6.39
C PRO A 128 10.43 0.15 -5.78
N MET A 129 10.29 -0.47 -4.60
CA MET A 129 9.07 -0.47 -3.80
C MET A 129 9.25 0.44 -2.59
N VAL A 130 8.28 1.29 -2.30
CA VAL A 130 8.31 2.27 -1.21
C VAL A 130 7.12 2.05 -0.29
N GLY A 131 7.36 1.92 1.00
CA GLY A 131 6.32 1.84 2.04
C GLY A 131 5.93 3.22 2.55
N VAL A 132 4.63 3.50 2.59
CA VAL A 132 4.03 4.72 3.16
C VAL A 132 3.10 4.30 4.29
N PHE A 133 3.41 4.74 5.52
CA PHE A 133 2.78 4.22 6.73
C PHE A 133 1.68 5.13 7.25
N ASP A 134 0.51 4.60 7.53
CA ASP A 134 -0.60 5.35 8.13
C ASP A 134 -0.24 5.92 9.51
N THR A 135 0.68 5.27 10.22
CA THR A 135 1.12 5.66 11.56
C THR A 135 2.25 6.69 11.58
N ALA A 136 2.92 6.93 10.44
CA ALA A 136 4.16 7.74 10.42
C ALA A 136 3.95 9.19 10.86
N PHE A 137 2.92 9.85 10.36
CA PHE A 137 2.58 11.25 10.70
C PHE A 137 2.39 11.46 12.21
N HIS A 138 1.88 10.47 12.91
CA HIS A 138 1.56 10.52 14.34
C HIS A 138 2.75 10.17 15.26
N GLN A 139 3.93 9.88 14.71
CA GLN A 139 5.11 9.54 15.52
C GLN A 139 5.64 10.72 16.34
N THR A 140 5.20 11.93 16.06
CA THR A 140 5.55 13.15 16.84
C THR A 140 4.76 13.29 18.14
N MET A 141 3.79 12.43 18.42
CA MET A 141 3.05 12.46 19.69
C MET A 141 3.99 12.30 20.89
N PRO A 142 3.93 13.21 21.91
CA PRO A 142 4.74 13.05 23.12
C PRO A 142 4.22 11.90 24.00
N LYS A 143 5.08 11.35 24.87
CA LYS A 143 4.73 10.22 25.75
C LYS A 143 3.42 10.43 26.51
N LYS A 144 3.19 11.63 27.05
CA LYS A 144 1.96 11.97 27.78
C LYS A 144 0.69 11.85 26.93
N ALA A 145 0.80 11.87 25.60
CA ALA A 145 -0.34 11.79 24.69
C ALA A 145 -0.55 10.36 24.16
N PHE A 146 0.50 9.55 24.06
CA PHE A 146 0.38 8.20 23.53
C PHE A 146 0.33 7.10 24.59
N LEU A 147 0.83 7.31 25.80
CA LEU A 147 0.76 6.32 26.88
C LEU A 147 -0.64 6.25 27.46
N TYR A 148 -1.10 5.04 27.71
CA TYR A 148 -2.33 4.79 28.47
C TYR A 148 -2.04 4.71 29.97
N GLY A 149 -3.04 4.97 30.80
CA GLY A 149 -2.99 4.80 32.27
C GLY A 149 -3.00 3.31 32.69
N LEU A 150 -2.11 2.52 32.11
CA LEU A 150 -1.92 1.10 32.37
C LEU A 150 -0.52 0.87 32.91
N PRO A 151 -0.22 -0.31 33.54
CA PRO A 151 1.14 -0.66 33.90
C PRO A 151 2.10 -0.49 32.73
N TYR A 152 3.21 0.22 32.95
CA TYR A 152 4.13 0.65 31.89
C TYR A 152 4.76 -0.53 31.14
N GLU A 153 4.83 -1.71 31.80
CA GLU A 153 5.32 -2.96 31.19
C GLU A 153 4.53 -3.37 29.94
N TYR A 154 3.26 -3.03 29.82
CA TYR A 154 2.46 -3.31 28.62
C TYR A 154 2.95 -2.50 27.41
N TYR A 155 3.37 -1.27 27.65
CA TYR A 155 4.00 -0.49 26.60
C TYR A 155 5.38 -1.05 26.23
N GLU A 156 6.23 -1.33 27.22
CA GLU A 156 7.59 -1.81 26.97
C GLU A 156 7.59 -3.16 26.23
N LYS A 157 6.76 -4.09 26.70
CA LYS A 157 6.75 -5.46 26.21
C LYS A 157 5.90 -5.68 24.97
N TYR A 158 4.71 -5.08 24.92
CA TYR A 158 3.71 -5.33 23.87
C TYR A 158 3.44 -4.12 22.98
N LYS A 159 4.13 -3.00 23.22
CA LYS A 159 3.90 -1.74 22.49
C LYS A 159 2.46 -1.23 22.55
N VAL A 160 1.78 -1.50 23.68
CA VAL A 160 0.43 -1.02 23.95
C VAL A 160 0.50 0.48 24.22
N ARG A 161 0.07 1.25 23.23
CA ARG A 161 0.03 2.72 23.24
C ARG A 161 -1.01 3.21 22.26
N ARG A 162 -1.31 4.51 22.29
CA ARG A 162 -2.03 5.17 21.22
C ARG A 162 -1.15 5.27 19.99
N TYR A 163 -1.66 4.81 18.86
CA TYR A 163 -1.17 5.12 17.54
C TYR A 163 -2.21 5.99 16.83
N GLY A 164 -1.83 6.73 15.81
CA GLY A 164 -2.75 7.37 14.89
C GLY A 164 -2.71 6.66 13.55
N PHE A 165 -3.79 6.73 12.79
CA PHE A 165 -3.94 6.14 11.46
C PHE A 165 -4.35 7.20 10.44
N HIS A 166 -4.40 6.81 9.15
CA HIS A 166 -4.68 7.73 8.06
C HIS A 166 -3.73 8.93 8.03
N GLY A 167 -2.49 8.71 8.47
CA GLY A 167 -1.49 9.78 8.64
C GLY A 167 -1.21 10.54 7.37
N THR A 168 -1.15 9.87 6.22
CA THR A 168 -0.99 10.53 4.91
C THR A 168 -2.12 11.53 4.64
N SER A 169 -3.37 11.15 4.93
CA SER A 169 -4.52 12.05 4.78
C SER A 169 -4.47 13.22 5.77
N HIS A 170 -4.17 12.94 7.03
CA HIS A 170 -4.04 14.00 8.04
C HIS A 170 -2.92 14.98 7.71
N SER A 171 -1.77 14.48 7.27
CA SER A 171 -0.65 15.32 6.84
C SER A 171 -1.00 16.18 5.63
N PHE A 172 -1.79 15.64 4.70
CA PHE A 172 -2.18 16.37 3.48
C PHE A 172 -3.14 17.53 3.75
N VAL A 173 -4.03 17.39 4.74
CA VAL A 173 -5.07 18.41 5.04
C VAL A 173 -4.66 19.37 6.16
N SER A 174 -3.54 19.16 6.85
CA SER A 174 -3.03 20.04 7.89
C SER A 174 -2.05 21.09 7.38
#